data_6b74fb17c2e540e3038894271467cda4
#
_entry.id   6b74fb17c2e540e3038894271467cda4
#
_cell.length_a   1.000
_cell.length_b   1.000
_cell.length_c   1.000
_cell.angle_alpha   90.00
_cell.angle_beta   90.00
_cell.angle_gamma   90.00
#
_symmetry.space_group_name_H-M   'P 1'
#
loop_
_entity.id
_entity.type
_entity.pdbx_description
1 polymer ?
#
loop_
_entity_poly.entity_id
_entity_poly.type
_entity_poly.pdbx_seq_one_letter_code
_entity_poly.pdbx_strand_id
1 'polypeptide(L)'
;MKLISYKQNGNIKLGAFEEGKIYDLHALDGHIADNMLEFLQGGEEQLQLAMAAMEDGSPTISAEDVELISPVPNPPSVRDAYAFRQHVATARRNRGLEMIPEFDEIPIFYFTNHHAVFGEGYFPVLSRHTEKLDFELECAAVIGKGGRNISTSDADDYIAGFMIMNDLSARVLQMQEMKLNLGPAKGKDFGSTFGPWLVTKDELEPYKKSSADGDRYDLKMKAFVNDIQVSGDTFSNMTWTFAQIIERVSYGVDIFPGDIIGSGTCGTGCFLELNGSKITDNQWLNLGDTVSLEIDGLGTLTNKIVLENG
;
A
#
# COMPACT_ATOMS: atom_id res chain seq x y z
N MET A 1 10.10 11.21 -7.89
CA MET A 1 9.62 10.58 -9.14
C MET A 1 8.39 9.73 -8.86
N LYS A 2 7.41 9.64 -9.78
CA LYS A 2 6.23 8.75 -9.69
C LYS A 2 6.41 7.58 -10.66
N LEU A 3 6.80 6.44 -10.15
CA LEU A 3 7.06 5.23 -10.94
C LEU A 3 5.78 4.42 -11.09
N ILE A 4 5.54 3.87 -12.28
CA ILE A 4 4.36 3.09 -12.61
C ILE A 4 4.73 1.80 -13.33
N SER A 5 3.87 0.80 -13.18
CA SER A 5 3.79 -0.32 -14.12
C SER A 5 2.51 -0.17 -14.94
N TYR A 6 2.60 -0.37 -16.24
CA TYR A 6 1.48 -0.26 -17.16
C TYR A 6 1.49 -1.36 -18.20
N LYS A 7 0.31 -1.72 -18.70
CA LYS A 7 0.15 -2.68 -19.80
C LYS A 7 -0.02 -1.97 -21.12
N GLN A 8 0.80 -2.36 -22.10
CA GLN A 8 0.71 -1.91 -23.48
C GLN A 8 0.95 -3.08 -24.42
N ASN A 9 0.02 -3.35 -25.33
CA ASN A 9 0.11 -4.45 -26.29
C ASN A 9 0.38 -5.83 -25.67
N GLY A 10 -0.18 -6.09 -24.48
CA GLY A 10 -0.04 -7.34 -23.73
C GLY A 10 1.24 -7.48 -22.90
N ASN A 11 2.13 -6.50 -22.94
CA ASN A 11 3.37 -6.47 -22.14
C ASN A 11 3.20 -5.54 -20.94
N ILE A 12 3.80 -5.91 -19.80
CA ILE A 12 3.94 -5.06 -18.63
C ILE A 12 5.25 -4.29 -18.77
N LYS A 13 5.19 -2.99 -18.63
CA LYS A 13 6.34 -2.09 -18.77
C LYS A 13 6.49 -1.18 -17.55
N LEU A 14 7.70 -0.69 -17.36
CA LEU A 14 8.06 0.36 -16.42
C LEU A 14 7.95 1.74 -17.06
N GLY A 15 7.38 2.69 -16.33
CA GLY A 15 7.35 4.08 -16.73
C GLY A 15 7.45 5.04 -15.56
N ALA A 16 7.65 6.31 -15.87
CA ALA A 16 7.47 7.41 -14.95
C ALA A 16 6.27 8.25 -15.39
N PHE A 17 5.45 8.67 -14.42
CA PHE A 17 4.22 9.42 -14.65
C PHE A 17 4.41 10.90 -14.30
N GLU A 18 4.01 11.78 -15.21
CA GLU A 18 3.99 13.22 -14.99
C GLU A 18 2.82 13.86 -15.77
N GLU A 19 1.96 14.60 -15.10
CA GLU A 19 0.86 15.39 -15.69
C GLU A 19 0.01 14.64 -16.74
N GLY A 20 -0.39 13.40 -16.44
CA GLY A 20 -1.23 12.59 -17.34
C GLY A 20 -0.46 11.90 -18.47
N LYS A 21 0.85 12.02 -18.49
CA LYS A 21 1.72 11.41 -19.49
C LYS A 21 2.72 10.44 -18.87
N ILE A 22 3.21 9.53 -19.69
CA ILE A 22 4.13 8.48 -19.30
C ILE A 22 5.42 8.60 -20.11
N TYR A 23 6.52 8.56 -19.39
CA TYR A 23 7.85 8.30 -19.93
C TYR A 23 8.06 6.78 -19.93
N ASP A 24 8.19 6.15 -21.09
CA ASP A 24 8.64 4.75 -21.23
C ASP A 24 10.15 4.74 -20.98
N LEU A 25 10.56 4.43 -19.74
CA LEU A 25 11.94 4.62 -19.29
C LEU A 25 12.92 3.77 -20.09
N HIS A 26 12.60 2.52 -20.34
CA HIS A 26 13.46 1.64 -21.17
C HIS A 26 13.57 2.09 -22.63
N ALA A 27 12.51 2.67 -23.19
CA ALA A 27 12.54 3.20 -24.55
C ALA A 27 13.37 4.51 -24.65
N LEU A 28 13.47 5.27 -23.56
CA LEU A 28 14.33 6.46 -23.49
C LEU A 28 15.80 6.07 -23.37
N ASP A 29 16.13 5.10 -22.54
CA ASP A 29 17.46 4.54 -22.38
C ASP A 29 17.40 3.02 -22.15
N GLY A 30 17.90 2.25 -23.09
CA GLY A 30 17.91 0.79 -23.03
C GLY A 30 18.74 0.16 -21.90
N HIS A 31 19.48 0.98 -21.11
CA HIS A 31 20.16 0.53 -19.89
C HIS A 31 19.22 0.53 -18.67
N ILE A 32 18.09 1.22 -18.76
CA ILE A 32 17.08 1.17 -17.72
C ILE A 32 16.29 -0.13 -17.86
N ALA A 33 16.02 -0.79 -16.74
CA ALA A 33 15.21 -2.03 -16.72
C ALA A 33 13.83 -1.82 -17.35
N ASP A 34 13.29 -2.85 -17.99
CA ASP A 34 11.97 -2.79 -18.64
C ASP A 34 10.80 -3.07 -17.69
N ASN A 35 11.10 -3.51 -16.47
CA ASN A 35 10.09 -3.80 -15.45
C ASN A 35 10.50 -3.28 -14.06
N MET A 36 9.49 -3.08 -13.21
CA MET A 36 9.66 -2.49 -11.88
C MET A 36 10.58 -3.31 -10.97
N LEU A 37 10.48 -4.64 -11.00
CA LEU A 37 11.25 -5.48 -10.07
C LEU A 37 12.75 -5.39 -10.38
N GLU A 38 13.14 -5.53 -11.65
CA GLU A 38 14.54 -5.37 -12.07
C GLU A 38 15.05 -3.95 -11.83
N PHE A 39 14.20 -2.94 -12.03
CA PHE A 39 14.54 -1.55 -11.71
C PHE A 39 14.87 -1.38 -10.21
N LEU A 40 14.02 -1.89 -9.33
CA LEU A 40 14.26 -1.84 -7.88
C LEU A 40 15.50 -2.64 -7.47
N GLN A 41 15.77 -3.77 -8.11
CA GLN A 41 16.98 -4.57 -7.88
C GLN A 41 18.26 -3.85 -8.30
N GLY A 42 18.20 -3.01 -9.32
CA GLY A 42 19.32 -2.16 -9.76
C GLY A 42 19.55 -0.94 -8.87
N GLY A 43 18.62 -0.63 -7.98
CA GLY A 43 18.78 0.37 -6.91
C GLY A 43 19.08 1.79 -7.42
N GLU A 44 20.00 2.46 -6.73
CA GLU A 44 20.34 3.86 -6.99
C GLU A 44 20.81 4.13 -8.42
N GLU A 45 21.54 3.19 -9.04
CA GLU A 45 22.02 3.33 -10.42
C GLU A 45 20.84 3.46 -11.40
N GLN A 46 19.83 2.60 -11.27
CA GLN A 46 18.63 2.65 -12.12
C GLN A 46 17.82 3.93 -11.90
N LEU A 47 17.74 4.39 -10.66
CA LEU A 47 17.04 5.65 -10.34
C LEU A 47 17.73 6.85 -11.00
N GLN A 48 19.05 6.93 -10.92
CA GLN A 48 19.82 8.00 -11.54
C GLN A 48 19.73 7.99 -13.07
N LEU A 49 19.79 6.81 -13.70
CA LEU A 49 19.57 6.67 -15.14
C LEU A 49 18.17 7.15 -15.54
N ALA A 50 17.14 6.78 -14.77
CA ALA A 50 15.77 7.21 -15.05
C ALA A 50 15.61 8.75 -14.92
N MET A 51 16.19 9.36 -13.89
CA MET A 51 16.17 10.81 -13.72
C MET A 51 16.84 11.53 -14.89
N ALA A 52 18.03 11.09 -15.30
CA ALA A 52 18.74 11.67 -16.44
C ALA A 52 17.96 11.48 -17.76
N ALA A 53 17.38 10.30 -17.97
CA ALA A 53 16.57 10.01 -19.16
C ALA A 53 15.31 10.90 -19.25
N MET A 54 14.71 11.26 -18.11
CA MET A 54 13.55 12.17 -18.08
C MET A 54 13.95 13.63 -18.31
N GLU A 55 15.13 14.07 -17.85
CA GLU A 55 15.63 15.43 -18.12
C GLU A 55 15.86 15.67 -19.62
N ASP A 56 16.41 14.69 -20.33
CA ASP A 56 16.75 14.78 -21.75
C ASP A 56 15.60 14.33 -22.66
N GLY A 57 14.67 13.54 -22.15
CA GLY A 57 13.61 12.91 -22.89
C GLY A 57 12.29 13.68 -22.90
N SER A 58 11.30 13.10 -23.57
CA SER A 58 9.93 13.61 -23.57
C SER A 58 8.95 12.45 -23.40
N PRO A 59 7.86 12.64 -22.67
CA PRO A 59 6.83 11.60 -22.54
C PRO A 59 6.15 11.37 -23.90
N THR A 60 5.94 10.11 -24.24
CA THR A 60 5.40 9.73 -25.57
C THR A 60 4.04 9.06 -25.48
N ILE A 61 3.57 8.68 -24.29
CA ILE A 61 2.37 7.90 -24.05
C ILE A 61 1.40 8.72 -23.19
N SER A 62 0.12 8.78 -23.57
CA SER A 62 -0.94 9.26 -22.69
C SER A 62 -1.31 8.17 -21.69
N ALA A 63 -1.50 8.52 -20.42
CA ALA A 63 -1.96 7.57 -19.42
C ALA A 63 -3.36 6.99 -19.73
N GLU A 64 -4.17 7.72 -20.50
CA GLU A 64 -5.50 7.26 -20.96
C GLU A 64 -5.43 6.15 -22.02
N ASP A 65 -4.28 5.98 -22.70
CA ASP A 65 -4.09 5.00 -23.77
C ASP A 65 -3.56 3.64 -23.26
N VAL A 66 -3.36 3.49 -21.96
CA VAL A 66 -2.80 2.29 -21.35
C VAL A 66 -3.57 1.87 -20.09
N GLU A 67 -3.41 0.63 -19.66
CA GLU A 67 -3.92 0.14 -18.39
C GLU A 67 -2.83 0.31 -17.31
N LEU A 68 -3.03 1.22 -16.36
CA LEU A 68 -2.20 1.27 -15.16
C LEU A 68 -2.54 0.07 -14.28
N ILE A 69 -1.50 -0.59 -13.77
CA ILE A 69 -1.64 -1.72 -12.83
C ILE A 69 -0.93 -1.36 -11.52
N SER A 70 -0.93 -2.28 -10.55
CA SER A 70 -0.11 -2.07 -9.35
C SER A 70 1.32 -1.66 -9.74
N PRO A 71 1.91 -0.64 -9.10
CA PRO A 71 3.29 -0.24 -9.39
C PRO A 71 4.29 -1.38 -9.27
N VAL A 72 4.09 -2.29 -8.31
CA VAL A 72 4.87 -3.52 -8.13
C VAL A 72 3.93 -4.72 -8.35
N PRO A 73 3.70 -5.17 -9.60
CA PRO A 73 2.66 -6.16 -9.88
C PRO A 73 3.00 -7.59 -9.43
N ASN A 74 4.28 -7.89 -9.23
CA ASN A 74 4.76 -9.20 -8.82
C ASN A 74 5.77 -9.06 -7.66
N PRO A 75 5.34 -8.57 -6.48
CA PRO A 75 6.24 -8.40 -5.35
C PRO A 75 6.76 -9.75 -4.84
N PRO A 76 8.02 -9.85 -4.37
CA PRO A 76 8.52 -11.07 -3.75
C PRO A 76 7.72 -11.49 -2.53
N SER A 77 7.23 -10.51 -1.76
CA SER A 77 6.32 -10.72 -0.64
C SER A 77 5.49 -9.48 -0.37
N VAL A 78 4.33 -9.67 0.30
CA VAL A 78 3.53 -8.59 0.87
C VAL A 78 3.30 -8.90 2.33
N ARG A 79 3.68 -7.98 3.18
CA ARG A 79 3.41 -7.99 4.61
C ARG A 79 2.57 -6.78 4.94
N ASP A 80 1.66 -6.93 5.88
CA ASP A 80 0.90 -5.82 6.40
C ASP A 80 1.05 -5.73 7.90
N ALA A 81 1.39 -4.52 8.39
CA ALA A 81 1.65 -4.26 9.80
C ALA A 81 0.35 -3.85 10.53
N TYR A 82 0.51 -3.39 11.76
CA TYR A 82 -0.60 -2.94 12.60
C TYR A 82 -0.12 -1.73 13.41
N ALA A 83 0.25 -0.64 12.69
CA ALA A 83 1.08 0.41 13.27
C ALA A 83 0.32 1.60 13.85
N PHE A 84 -1.00 1.73 13.61
CA PHE A 84 -1.79 2.84 14.15
C PHE A 84 -2.48 2.44 15.46
N ARG A 85 -1.93 2.88 16.59
CA ARG A 85 -2.45 2.58 17.92
C ARG A 85 -3.91 3.02 18.11
N GLN A 86 -4.30 4.14 17.49
CA GLN A 86 -5.68 4.62 17.57
C GLN A 86 -6.66 3.59 16.97
N HIS A 87 -6.37 3.07 15.79
CA HIS A 87 -7.18 2.03 15.13
C HIS A 87 -7.30 0.80 16.02
N VAL A 88 -6.16 0.27 16.50
CA VAL A 88 -6.11 -0.91 17.38
C VAL A 88 -6.93 -0.72 18.64
N ALA A 89 -6.71 0.40 19.35
CA ALA A 89 -7.42 0.72 20.58
C ALA A 89 -8.94 0.85 20.35
N THR A 90 -9.34 1.49 19.25
CA THR A 90 -10.76 1.65 18.90
C THR A 90 -11.40 0.31 18.52
N ALA A 91 -10.74 -0.49 17.70
CA ALA A 91 -11.23 -1.82 17.32
C ALA A 91 -11.39 -2.76 18.54
N ARG A 92 -10.50 -2.65 19.51
CA ARG A 92 -10.59 -3.42 20.77
C ARG A 92 -11.72 -2.90 21.66
N ARG A 93 -11.79 -1.59 21.89
CA ARG A 93 -12.85 -0.95 22.67
C ARG A 93 -14.24 -1.28 22.12
N ASN A 94 -14.42 -1.25 20.81
CA ASN A 94 -15.68 -1.61 20.14
C ASN A 94 -16.11 -3.07 20.38
N ARG A 95 -15.15 -3.93 20.77
CA ARG A 95 -15.40 -5.33 21.20
C ARG A 95 -15.46 -5.51 22.71
N GLY A 96 -15.41 -4.43 23.49
CA GLY A 96 -15.40 -4.48 24.95
C GLY A 96 -14.07 -4.97 25.56
N LEU A 97 -12.97 -4.84 24.82
CA LEU A 97 -11.64 -5.28 25.23
C LEU A 97 -10.74 -4.05 25.51
N GLU A 98 -9.85 -4.19 26.48
CA GLU A 98 -8.80 -3.21 26.75
C GLU A 98 -7.64 -3.35 25.73
N MET A 99 -6.80 -2.33 25.64
CA MET A 99 -5.58 -2.37 24.83
C MET A 99 -4.62 -3.45 25.35
N ILE A 100 -3.90 -4.13 24.44
CA ILE A 100 -2.90 -5.13 24.80
C ILE A 100 -1.53 -4.46 24.97
N PRO A 101 -0.83 -4.71 26.10
CA PRO A 101 0.49 -4.13 26.34
C PRO A 101 1.52 -4.48 25.25
N GLU A 102 1.45 -5.67 24.71
CA GLU A 102 2.36 -6.17 23.69
C GLU A 102 2.36 -5.33 22.41
N PHE A 103 1.29 -4.57 22.14
CA PHE A 103 1.28 -3.62 21.02
C PHE A 103 2.34 -2.52 21.20
N ASP A 104 2.56 -2.08 22.43
CA ASP A 104 3.54 -1.02 22.72
C ASP A 104 4.98 -1.58 22.87
N GLU A 105 5.18 -2.91 22.78
CA GLU A 105 6.48 -3.57 22.91
C GLU A 105 7.09 -3.94 21.55
N ILE A 106 6.26 -4.40 20.58
CA ILE A 106 6.73 -4.87 19.29
C ILE A 106 5.80 -4.48 18.14
N PRO A 107 6.32 -4.05 16.98
CA PRO A 107 5.52 -3.97 15.77
C PRO A 107 5.18 -5.37 15.28
N ILE A 108 3.91 -5.64 15.04
CA ILE A 108 3.41 -6.91 14.51
C ILE A 108 3.03 -6.75 13.03
N PHE A 109 3.15 -7.81 12.26
CA PHE A 109 2.70 -7.90 10.88
C PHE A 109 2.19 -9.31 10.57
N TYR A 110 1.44 -9.44 9.49
CA TYR A 110 1.09 -10.73 8.89
C TYR A 110 1.49 -10.75 7.40
N PHE A 111 1.58 -11.94 6.82
CA PHE A 111 1.76 -12.10 5.38
C PHE A 111 0.40 -12.13 4.70
N THR A 112 0.19 -11.23 3.73
CA THR A 112 -0.95 -11.33 2.82
C THR A 112 -0.50 -11.95 1.48
N ASN A 113 -1.44 -12.15 0.56
CA ASN A 113 -1.19 -12.88 -0.67
C ASN A 113 -0.51 -12.00 -1.73
N HIS A 114 0.77 -12.20 -1.95
CA HIS A 114 1.55 -11.49 -2.94
C HIS A 114 1.24 -11.87 -4.40
N HIS A 115 0.38 -12.87 -4.63
CA HIS A 115 -0.15 -13.23 -5.95
C HIS A 115 -1.50 -12.58 -6.27
N ALA A 116 -2.16 -11.99 -5.28
CA ALA A 116 -3.44 -11.30 -5.43
C ALA A 116 -3.25 -9.78 -5.28
N VAL A 117 -2.40 -9.22 -6.14
CA VAL A 117 -2.04 -7.79 -6.16
C VAL A 117 -2.74 -7.11 -7.33
N PHE A 118 -3.51 -6.07 -7.03
CA PHE A 118 -4.27 -5.30 -8.00
C PHE A 118 -3.83 -3.84 -8.02
N GLY A 119 -4.06 -3.15 -9.10
CA GLY A 119 -3.89 -1.71 -9.25
C GLY A 119 -5.22 -0.97 -9.14
N GLU A 120 -5.24 0.23 -9.74
CA GLU A 120 -6.45 1.02 -9.91
C GLU A 120 -7.46 0.33 -10.84
N GLY A 121 -8.76 0.61 -10.66
CA GLY A 121 -9.82 0.15 -11.54
C GLY A 121 -10.74 -0.91 -10.93
N TYR A 122 -11.10 -1.94 -11.68
CA TYR A 122 -12.04 -2.96 -11.21
C TYR A 122 -11.39 -3.91 -10.22
N PHE A 123 -12.07 -4.14 -9.08
CA PHE A 123 -11.66 -5.14 -8.10
C PHE A 123 -12.69 -6.26 -8.03
N PRO A 124 -12.34 -7.49 -8.50
CA PRO A 124 -13.26 -8.61 -8.54
C PRO A 124 -13.42 -9.28 -7.17
N VAL A 125 -14.65 -9.58 -6.79
CA VAL A 125 -14.98 -10.28 -5.55
C VAL A 125 -15.96 -11.42 -5.79
N LEU A 126 -15.84 -12.51 -5.05
CA LEU A 126 -16.86 -13.54 -5.00
C LEU A 126 -18.05 -13.10 -4.13
N SER A 127 -19.24 -13.64 -4.38
CA SER A 127 -20.46 -13.33 -3.60
C SER A 127 -20.25 -13.49 -2.09
N ARG A 128 -19.44 -14.46 -1.66
CA ARG A 128 -19.16 -14.68 -0.24
C ARG A 128 -18.32 -13.56 0.40
N HIS A 129 -17.51 -12.85 -0.37
CA HIS A 129 -16.73 -11.70 0.13
C HIS A 129 -17.63 -10.51 0.44
N THR A 130 -18.77 -10.36 -0.25
CA THR A 130 -19.67 -9.19 -0.11
C THR A 130 -20.49 -9.19 1.19
N GLU A 131 -20.46 -10.27 1.97
CA GLU A 131 -21.08 -10.31 3.30
C GLU A 131 -20.29 -9.47 4.31
N LYS A 132 -20.32 -8.16 4.29
CA LYS A 132 -19.49 -7.20 5.03
C LYS A 132 -18.09 -7.05 4.41
N LEU A 133 -18.07 -6.70 3.13
CA LEU A 133 -16.84 -6.27 2.48
C LEU A 133 -16.44 -4.89 2.99
N ASP A 134 -15.18 -4.71 3.28
CA ASP A 134 -14.62 -3.51 3.88
C ASP A 134 -13.37 -3.05 3.13
N PHE A 135 -13.06 -1.76 3.20
CA PHE A 135 -11.80 -1.18 2.78
C PHE A 135 -10.91 -0.95 3.99
N GLU A 136 -9.61 -0.82 3.76
CA GLU A 136 -8.64 -0.36 4.77
C GLU A 136 -7.70 0.66 4.13
N LEU A 137 -7.77 1.90 4.64
CA LEU A 137 -6.92 3.01 4.19
C LEU A 137 -5.54 2.90 4.83
N GLU A 138 -4.54 2.66 4.00
CA GLU A 138 -3.16 2.42 4.41
C GLU A 138 -2.14 3.08 3.50
N CYS A 139 -0.93 3.25 4.01
CA CYS A 139 0.27 3.52 3.24
C CYS A 139 1.14 2.27 3.19
N ALA A 140 1.78 2.01 2.06
CA ALA A 140 2.74 0.92 1.93
C ALA A 140 4.12 1.44 1.55
N ALA A 141 5.16 0.93 2.22
CA ALA A 141 6.55 1.10 1.83
C ALA A 141 6.97 -0.03 0.88
N VAL A 142 7.77 0.31 -0.13
CA VAL A 142 8.40 -0.64 -1.04
C VAL A 142 9.88 -0.70 -0.74
N ILE A 143 10.41 -1.90 -0.53
CA ILE A 143 11.82 -2.13 -0.27
C ILE A 143 12.64 -1.96 -1.57
N GLY A 144 13.67 -1.15 -1.50
CA GLY A 144 14.59 -0.88 -2.63
C GLY A 144 15.96 -1.51 -2.47
N LYS A 145 16.31 -1.96 -1.26
CA LYS A 145 17.59 -2.58 -0.95
C LYS A 145 17.40 -3.84 -0.14
N GLY A 146 18.02 -4.93 -0.56
CA GLY A 146 17.97 -6.19 0.19
C GLY A 146 18.82 -6.14 1.45
N GLY A 147 18.41 -6.88 2.48
CA GLY A 147 19.15 -6.95 3.74
C GLY A 147 18.56 -7.93 4.74
N ARG A 148 19.30 -8.09 5.85
CA ARG A 148 18.95 -8.97 6.97
C ARG A 148 19.40 -8.34 8.27
N ASN A 149 18.60 -8.48 9.34
CA ASN A 149 18.89 -7.90 10.65
C ASN A 149 19.21 -6.40 10.58
N ILE A 150 18.37 -5.67 9.86
CA ILE A 150 18.53 -4.24 9.61
C ILE A 150 18.16 -3.50 10.90
N SER A 151 19.03 -2.57 11.34
CA SER A 151 18.73 -1.76 12.52
C SER A 151 17.73 -0.65 12.19
N THR A 152 16.94 -0.20 13.17
CA THR A 152 16.04 0.94 13.00
C THR A 152 16.78 2.18 12.44
N SER A 153 18.03 2.42 12.85
CA SER A 153 18.84 3.55 12.38
C SER A 153 19.18 3.52 10.89
N ASP A 154 19.21 2.33 10.29
CA ASP A 154 19.60 2.15 8.89
C ASP A 154 18.39 1.87 7.99
N ALA A 155 17.25 1.54 8.58
CA ALA A 155 16.10 0.96 7.89
C ALA A 155 15.45 1.90 6.85
N ASP A 156 15.44 3.21 7.09
CA ASP A 156 14.90 4.17 6.12
C ASP A 156 15.69 4.19 4.79
N ASP A 157 16.97 3.79 4.79
CA ASP A 157 17.79 3.66 3.58
C ASP A 157 17.40 2.44 2.73
N TYR A 158 16.59 1.54 3.26
CA TYR A 158 16.11 0.36 2.55
C TYR A 158 14.79 0.60 1.81
N ILE A 159 14.13 1.74 2.03
CA ILE A 159 12.88 2.11 1.40
C ILE A 159 13.14 2.81 0.07
N ALA A 160 12.60 2.28 -1.04
CA ALA A 160 12.62 2.92 -2.35
C ALA A 160 11.60 4.08 -2.44
N GLY A 161 10.43 3.88 -1.85
CA GLY A 161 9.35 4.85 -1.88
C GLY A 161 8.08 4.32 -1.24
N PHE A 162 6.98 5.07 -1.42
CA PHE A 162 5.69 4.79 -0.81
C PHE A 162 4.57 4.80 -1.85
N MET A 163 3.51 4.05 -1.58
CA MET A 163 2.28 4.03 -2.37
C MET A 163 1.07 3.83 -1.46
N ILE A 164 -0.12 4.11 -1.97
CA ILE A 164 -1.36 3.81 -1.25
C ILE A 164 -1.61 2.32 -1.30
N MET A 165 -2.11 1.76 -0.19
CA MET A 165 -2.60 0.38 -0.09
C MET A 165 -4.04 0.38 0.40
N ASN A 166 -4.86 -0.49 -0.20
CA ASN A 166 -6.16 -0.85 0.32
C ASN A 166 -6.15 -2.35 0.64
N ASP A 167 -6.12 -2.69 1.92
CA ASP A 167 -6.19 -4.08 2.37
C ASP A 167 -7.65 -4.54 2.51
N LEU A 168 -8.27 -4.82 1.36
CA LEU A 168 -9.66 -5.22 1.26
C LEU A 168 -9.97 -6.43 2.15
N SER A 169 -11.07 -6.33 2.91
CA SER A 169 -11.38 -7.27 3.98
C SER A 169 -12.78 -7.85 3.86
N ALA A 170 -12.88 -9.17 3.74
CA ALA A 170 -14.14 -9.91 3.88
C ALA A 170 -14.37 -10.23 5.35
N ARG A 171 -15.01 -9.31 6.09
CA ARG A 171 -15.06 -9.35 7.57
C ARG A 171 -15.73 -10.59 8.15
N VAL A 172 -16.71 -11.17 7.46
CA VAL A 172 -17.37 -12.40 7.94
C VAL A 172 -16.39 -13.58 7.93
N LEU A 173 -15.61 -13.74 6.86
CA LEU A 173 -14.57 -14.77 6.76
C LEU A 173 -13.46 -14.51 7.77
N GLN A 174 -12.95 -13.28 7.84
CA GLN A 174 -11.91 -12.87 8.78
C GLN A 174 -12.31 -13.19 10.23
N MET A 175 -13.52 -12.81 10.66
CA MET A 175 -13.98 -13.03 12.02
C MET A 175 -14.19 -14.54 12.34
N GLN A 176 -14.47 -15.36 11.35
CA GLN A 176 -14.52 -16.81 11.50
C GLN A 176 -13.13 -17.39 11.74
N GLU A 177 -12.16 -16.97 10.95
CA GLU A 177 -10.76 -17.43 10.99
C GLU A 177 -10.04 -17.00 12.26
N MET A 178 -10.27 -15.77 12.71
CA MET A 178 -9.64 -15.24 13.93
C MET A 178 -9.99 -16.04 15.19
N LYS A 179 -11.12 -16.76 15.21
CA LYS A 179 -11.47 -17.67 16.33
C LYS A 179 -10.53 -18.87 16.46
N LEU A 180 -9.81 -19.21 15.38
CA LEU A 180 -8.86 -20.31 15.35
C LEU A 180 -7.45 -19.91 15.79
N ASN A 181 -7.23 -18.62 16.09
CA ASN A 181 -5.99 -18.04 16.59
C ASN A 181 -4.75 -18.27 15.68
N LEU A 182 -4.95 -18.44 14.37
CA LEU A 182 -3.87 -18.57 13.40
C LEU A 182 -3.64 -17.28 12.60
N GLY A 183 -4.56 -16.34 12.66
CA GLY A 183 -4.57 -15.10 11.90
C GLY A 183 -5.54 -15.13 10.72
N PRO A 184 -5.67 -14.01 9.99
CA PRO A 184 -6.53 -13.95 8.82
C PRO A 184 -5.95 -14.76 7.66
N ALA A 185 -6.81 -15.36 6.85
CA ALA A 185 -6.48 -16.04 5.61
C ALA A 185 -7.46 -15.62 4.50
N LYS A 186 -8.53 -16.38 4.26
CA LYS A 186 -9.52 -16.10 3.20
C LYS A 186 -10.29 -14.80 3.38
N GLY A 187 -10.25 -14.22 4.57
CA GLY A 187 -10.80 -12.90 4.84
C GLY A 187 -9.96 -11.75 4.29
N LYS A 188 -8.72 -12.01 3.85
CA LYS A 188 -7.74 -11.03 3.39
C LYS A 188 -7.05 -11.40 2.08
N ASP A 189 -6.74 -12.67 1.84
CA ASP A 189 -5.85 -13.14 0.78
C ASP A 189 -6.46 -13.11 -0.63
N PHE A 190 -7.72 -12.68 -0.78
CA PHE A 190 -8.40 -12.58 -2.06
C PHE A 190 -7.95 -11.35 -2.88
N GLY A 191 -7.27 -10.39 -2.25
CA GLY A 191 -6.59 -9.31 -2.94
C GLY A 191 -6.41 -8.04 -2.12
N SER A 192 -5.29 -7.38 -2.37
CA SER A 192 -5.00 -6.02 -1.92
C SER A 192 -4.74 -5.15 -3.14
N THR A 193 -5.10 -3.86 -3.09
CA THR A 193 -4.84 -2.93 -4.18
C THR A 193 -3.77 -1.93 -3.81
N PHE A 194 -2.92 -1.58 -4.78
CA PHE A 194 -1.78 -0.70 -4.59
C PHE A 194 -1.68 0.32 -5.72
N GLY A 195 -1.28 1.54 -5.39
CA GLY A 195 -1.05 2.56 -6.41
C GLY A 195 -1.41 3.98 -5.98
N PRO A 196 -1.76 4.85 -6.95
CA PRO A 196 -1.71 4.64 -8.39
C PRO A 196 -0.29 4.54 -8.93
N TRP A 197 0.73 4.99 -8.19
CA TRP A 197 2.16 4.97 -8.49
C TRP A 197 2.99 4.72 -7.23
N LEU A 198 4.23 4.32 -7.42
CA LEU A 198 5.26 4.33 -6.39
C LEU A 198 5.95 5.70 -6.41
N VAL A 199 5.84 6.44 -5.31
CA VAL A 199 6.47 7.76 -5.14
C VAL A 199 7.81 7.57 -4.45
N THR A 200 8.89 8.01 -5.09
CA THR A 200 10.24 7.95 -4.50
C THR A 200 10.38 8.91 -3.32
N LYS A 201 11.27 8.62 -2.38
CA LYS A 201 11.38 9.36 -1.10
C LYS A 201 11.72 10.84 -1.27
N ASP A 202 12.48 11.20 -2.31
CA ASP A 202 12.86 12.58 -2.63
C ASP A 202 11.64 13.49 -2.85
N GLU A 203 10.58 12.98 -3.49
CA GLU A 203 9.32 13.70 -3.68
C GLU A 203 8.60 14.02 -2.36
N LEU A 204 8.84 13.21 -1.34
CA LEU A 204 8.19 13.35 -0.02
C LEU A 204 9.06 14.11 1.00
N GLU A 205 10.27 14.51 0.65
CA GLU A 205 11.17 15.25 1.52
C GLU A 205 10.54 16.51 2.17
N PRO A 206 9.67 17.29 1.48
CA PRO A 206 9.00 18.44 2.10
C PRO A 206 8.07 18.10 3.25
N TYR A 207 7.60 16.86 3.33
CA TYR A 207 6.68 16.37 4.36
C TYR A 207 7.37 15.58 5.47
N LYS A 208 8.66 15.31 5.31
CA LYS A 208 9.44 14.46 6.19
C LYS A 208 9.69 15.10 7.56
N LYS A 209 9.56 14.30 8.59
CA LYS A 209 9.93 14.61 9.98
C LYS A 209 10.79 13.47 10.53
N SER A 210 12.10 13.66 10.54
CA SER A 210 13.03 12.64 11.04
C SER A 210 12.98 12.55 12.57
N SER A 211 13.11 11.34 13.08
CA SER A 211 13.17 11.03 14.50
C SER A 211 14.20 9.93 14.78
N ALA A 212 14.50 9.69 16.07
CA ALA A 212 15.39 8.59 16.47
C ALA A 212 14.82 7.20 16.12
N ASP A 213 13.49 7.11 15.96
CA ASP A 213 12.77 5.88 15.64
C ASP A 213 12.53 5.70 14.12
N GLY A 214 13.11 6.55 13.29
CA GLY A 214 12.94 6.58 11.84
C GLY A 214 12.12 7.77 11.35
N ASP A 215 12.02 7.89 10.03
CA ASP A 215 11.32 8.97 9.36
C ASP A 215 9.80 8.83 9.45
N ARG A 216 9.13 9.96 9.61
CA ARG A 216 7.67 10.13 9.55
C ARG A 216 7.33 11.16 8.49
N TYR A 217 6.12 11.08 7.95
CA TYR A 217 5.68 12.01 6.90
C TYR A 217 4.33 12.62 7.29
N ASP A 218 4.20 13.94 7.16
CA ASP A 218 2.97 14.67 7.47
C ASP A 218 2.06 14.72 6.24
N LEU A 219 1.44 13.61 5.94
CA LEU A 219 0.56 13.40 4.78
C LEU A 219 -0.86 13.12 5.27
N LYS A 220 -1.83 13.92 4.84
CA LYS A 220 -3.24 13.65 5.14
C LYS A 220 -3.69 12.40 4.38
N MET A 221 -4.49 11.59 5.04
CA MET A 221 -5.08 10.36 4.51
C MET A 221 -6.59 10.51 4.50
N LYS A 222 -7.26 10.19 3.40
CA LYS A 222 -8.73 10.27 3.26
C LYS A 222 -9.25 9.05 2.51
N ALA A 223 -10.45 8.60 2.86
CA ALA A 223 -11.18 7.61 2.10
C ALA A 223 -12.56 8.14 1.73
N PHE A 224 -12.95 7.81 0.51
CA PHE A 224 -14.26 8.13 -0.06
C PHE A 224 -14.94 6.84 -0.54
N VAL A 225 -16.23 6.75 -0.33
CA VAL A 225 -17.07 5.71 -0.91
C VAL A 225 -18.20 6.38 -1.68
N ASN A 226 -18.28 6.12 -2.99
CA ASN A 226 -19.21 6.78 -3.90
C ASN A 226 -19.14 8.31 -3.79
N ASP A 227 -17.92 8.85 -3.81
CA ASP A 227 -17.56 10.27 -3.71
C ASP A 227 -17.90 10.94 -2.35
N ILE A 228 -18.37 10.16 -1.38
CA ILE A 228 -18.65 10.67 -0.03
C ILE A 228 -17.44 10.35 0.85
N GLN A 229 -16.83 11.38 1.45
CA GLN A 229 -15.74 11.17 2.40
C GLN A 229 -16.26 10.46 3.65
N VAL A 230 -15.66 9.30 3.96
CA VAL A 230 -16.04 8.45 5.10
C VAL A 230 -14.95 8.40 6.17
N SER A 231 -13.70 8.69 5.83
CA SER A 231 -12.55 8.60 6.73
C SER A 231 -11.59 9.78 6.52
N GLY A 232 -10.81 10.08 7.56
CA GLY A 232 -9.70 11.02 7.51
C GLY A 232 -8.76 10.85 8.70
N ASP A 233 -7.45 10.78 8.40
CA ASP A 233 -6.36 10.69 9.38
C ASP A 233 -5.11 11.37 8.79
N THR A 234 -3.98 11.23 9.46
CA THR A 234 -2.66 11.60 8.93
C THR A 234 -1.67 10.47 9.13
N PHE A 235 -0.83 10.26 8.13
CA PHE A 235 0.24 9.27 8.17
C PHE A 235 1.20 9.49 9.35
N SER A 236 1.39 10.72 9.80
CA SER A 236 2.19 11.04 10.99
C SER A 236 1.66 10.46 12.31
N ASN A 237 0.40 10.00 12.37
CA ASN A 237 -0.19 9.32 13.54
C ASN A 237 0.22 7.85 13.67
N MET A 238 0.99 7.32 12.72
CA MET A 238 1.57 5.97 12.79
C MET A 238 2.44 5.85 14.04
N THR A 239 2.11 4.95 14.95
CA THR A 239 2.82 4.75 16.22
C THR A 239 4.17 4.09 15.97
N TRP A 240 4.19 2.96 15.28
CA TRP A 240 5.38 2.31 14.81
C TRP A 240 5.82 2.89 13.47
N THR A 241 7.07 3.35 13.34
CA THR A 241 7.62 3.81 12.06
C THR A 241 7.89 2.65 11.12
N PHE A 242 8.02 2.92 9.82
CA PHE A 242 8.47 1.89 8.89
C PHE A 242 9.87 1.39 9.22
N ALA A 243 10.75 2.23 9.76
CA ALA A 243 12.07 1.81 10.20
C ALA A 243 12.00 0.73 11.29
N GLN A 244 11.16 0.92 12.31
CA GLN A 244 10.95 -0.08 13.37
C GLN A 244 10.27 -1.36 12.83
N ILE A 245 9.35 -1.22 11.89
CA ILE A 245 8.71 -2.38 11.24
C ILE A 245 9.74 -3.16 10.41
N ILE A 246 10.61 -2.48 9.63
CA ILE A 246 11.66 -3.12 8.82
C ILE A 246 12.66 -3.85 9.72
N GLU A 247 13.08 -3.27 10.86
CA GLU A 247 13.91 -3.98 11.84
C GLU A 247 13.25 -5.29 12.25
N ARG A 248 11.94 -5.26 12.59
CA ARG A 248 11.19 -6.46 12.99
C ARG A 248 11.04 -7.46 11.84
N VAL A 249 10.73 -6.98 10.63
CA VAL A 249 10.54 -7.81 9.43
C VAL A 249 11.80 -8.50 9.00
N SER A 250 12.96 -7.83 9.11
CA SER A 250 14.26 -8.36 8.71
C SER A 250 14.97 -9.19 9.79
N TYR A 251 14.38 -9.26 11.00
CA TYR A 251 14.96 -10.02 12.10
C TYR A 251 15.06 -11.52 11.79
N GLY A 252 16.26 -12.00 11.60
CA GLY A 252 16.57 -13.41 11.31
C GLY A 252 16.23 -13.88 9.89
N VAL A 253 15.73 -13.01 9.00
CA VAL A 253 15.36 -13.34 7.62
C VAL A 253 15.82 -12.25 6.65
N ASP A 254 15.96 -12.61 5.37
CA ASP A 254 16.26 -11.66 4.32
C ASP A 254 14.98 -10.96 3.84
N ILE A 255 15.10 -9.68 3.48
CA ILE A 255 14.13 -8.93 2.70
C ILE A 255 14.76 -8.53 1.37
N PHE A 256 13.96 -8.32 0.34
CA PHE A 256 14.41 -8.13 -1.03
C PHE A 256 13.82 -6.86 -1.66
N PRO A 257 14.50 -6.25 -2.64
CA PRO A 257 13.90 -5.18 -3.44
C PRO A 257 12.58 -5.65 -4.05
N GLY A 258 11.55 -4.81 -3.94
CA GLY A 258 10.20 -5.13 -4.37
C GLY A 258 9.30 -5.75 -3.29
N ASP A 259 9.82 -6.15 -2.12
CA ASP A 259 8.98 -6.50 -0.97
C ASP A 259 8.11 -5.30 -0.59
N ILE A 260 6.83 -5.55 -0.31
CA ILE A 260 5.86 -4.52 0.10
C ILE A 260 5.54 -4.71 1.59
N ILE A 261 5.52 -3.60 2.30
CA ILE A 261 5.15 -3.57 3.72
C ILE A 261 4.05 -2.52 3.91
N GLY A 262 2.83 -2.96 4.23
CA GLY A 262 1.71 -2.09 4.60
C GLY A 262 1.87 -1.53 6.02
N SER A 263 1.31 -0.36 6.26
CA SER A 263 1.32 0.31 7.57
C SER A 263 0.32 -0.27 8.56
N GLY A 264 -0.65 -1.02 8.07
CA GLY A 264 -1.90 -1.24 8.77
C GLY A 264 -2.83 -0.03 8.65
N THR A 265 -4.10 -0.29 8.89
CA THR A 265 -5.19 0.67 8.77
C THR A 265 -4.97 1.89 9.68
N CYS A 266 -5.08 3.09 9.14
CA CYS A 266 -5.07 4.34 9.92
C CYS A 266 -6.33 4.48 10.79
N GLY A 267 -6.34 5.46 11.71
CA GLY A 267 -7.52 5.75 12.54
C GLY A 267 -8.73 6.08 11.68
N THR A 268 -9.87 5.47 11.97
CA THR A 268 -11.12 5.56 11.18
C THR A 268 -11.02 5.01 9.75
N GLY A 269 -9.95 4.35 9.38
CA GLY A 269 -9.63 3.95 8.02
C GLY A 269 -10.41 2.76 7.47
N CYS A 270 -11.46 2.28 8.15
CA CYS A 270 -12.31 1.19 7.67
C CYS A 270 -13.74 1.25 8.25
N PHE A 271 -14.71 0.64 7.56
CA PHE A 271 -16.09 0.57 8.06
C PHE A 271 -16.23 -0.22 9.35
N LEU A 272 -15.42 -1.27 9.57
CA LEU A 272 -15.45 -2.02 10.83
C LEU A 272 -15.26 -1.10 12.04
N GLU A 273 -14.30 -0.17 11.96
CA GLU A 273 -14.06 0.81 13.02
C GLU A 273 -15.17 1.86 13.08
N LEU A 274 -15.59 2.41 11.93
CA LEU A 274 -16.62 3.44 11.84
C LEU A 274 -17.98 2.95 12.37
N ASN A 275 -18.40 1.73 11.98
CA ASN A 275 -19.63 1.09 12.47
C ASN A 275 -19.57 0.83 13.98
N GLY A 276 -18.45 0.27 14.46
CA GLY A 276 -18.27 -0.01 15.88
C GLY A 276 -18.26 1.26 16.74
N SER A 277 -17.77 2.35 16.20
CA SER A 277 -17.75 3.69 16.83
C SER A 277 -19.05 4.46 16.61
N LYS A 278 -20.03 3.91 15.92
CA LYS A 278 -21.33 4.52 15.58
C LYS A 278 -21.21 5.83 14.77
N ILE A 279 -20.15 5.95 13.99
CA ILE A 279 -19.96 7.03 13.00
C ILE A 279 -20.77 6.71 11.76
N THR A 280 -20.80 5.43 11.37
CA THR A 280 -21.69 4.88 10.33
C THR A 280 -22.68 3.88 10.94
N ASP A 281 -23.77 3.58 10.23
CA ASP A 281 -24.81 2.63 10.69
C ASP A 281 -24.73 1.35 9.85
N ASN A 282 -23.91 0.40 10.31
CA ASN A 282 -23.72 -0.92 9.69
C ASN A 282 -23.45 -0.85 8.16
N GLN A 283 -22.65 0.13 7.76
CA GLN A 283 -22.27 0.37 6.36
C GLN A 283 -21.15 -0.59 5.94
N TRP A 284 -21.27 -1.16 4.76
CA TRP A 284 -20.28 -2.05 4.13
C TRP A 284 -20.24 -1.77 2.63
N LEU A 285 -19.15 -2.18 1.96
CA LEU A 285 -19.05 -2.09 0.52
C LEU A 285 -19.97 -3.09 -0.17
N ASN A 286 -20.60 -2.66 -1.26
CA ASN A 286 -21.49 -3.45 -2.10
C ASN A 286 -20.93 -3.53 -3.52
N LEU A 287 -21.45 -4.47 -4.31
CA LEU A 287 -21.16 -4.51 -5.75
C LEU A 287 -21.59 -3.20 -6.41
N GLY A 288 -20.69 -2.66 -7.22
CA GLY A 288 -20.89 -1.38 -7.92
C GLY A 288 -20.36 -0.17 -7.15
N ASP A 289 -20.09 -0.28 -5.85
CA ASP A 289 -19.48 0.81 -5.08
C ASP A 289 -18.06 1.13 -5.59
N THR A 290 -17.75 2.42 -5.53
CA THR A 290 -16.40 2.94 -5.79
C THR A 290 -15.75 3.37 -4.50
N VAL A 291 -14.53 2.89 -4.25
CA VAL A 291 -13.68 3.28 -3.12
C VAL A 291 -12.51 4.07 -3.65
N SER A 292 -12.30 5.29 -3.15
CA SER A 292 -11.13 6.11 -3.46
C SER A 292 -10.35 6.41 -2.19
N LEU A 293 -9.10 6.04 -2.17
CA LEU A 293 -8.16 6.33 -1.09
C LEU A 293 -7.19 7.42 -1.57
N GLU A 294 -7.11 8.51 -0.82
CA GLU A 294 -6.27 9.66 -1.12
C GLU A 294 -5.23 9.85 -0.01
N ILE A 295 -3.97 9.99 -0.39
CA ILE A 295 -2.89 10.38 0.52
C ILE A 295 -2.10 11.52 -0.14
N ASP A 296 -1.93 12.62 0.61
CA ASP A 296 -1.16 13.78 0.13
C ASP A 296 0.22 13.32 -0.40
N GLY A 297 0.62 13.82 -1.57
CA GLY A 297 1.88 13.44 -2.21
C GLY A 297 1.88 12.07 -2.89
N LEU A 298 1.02 11.12 -2.50
CA LEU A 298 0.92 9.79 -3.10
C LEU A 298 -0.16 9.69 -4.19
N GLY A 299 -1.13 10.61 -4.22
CA GLY A 299 -2.22 10.62 -5.19
C GLY A 299 -3.51 9.99 -4.69
N THR A 300 -4.26 9.38 -5.61
CA THR A 300 -5.56 8.75 -5.32
C THR A 300 -5.62 7.37 -5.99
N LEU A 301 -5.90 6.35 -5.20
CA LEU A 301 -6.14 4.98 -5.68
C LEU A 301 -7.65 4.72 -5.67
N THR A 302 -8.24 4.45 -6.82
CA THR A 302 -9.67 4.23 -6.97
C THR A 302 -9.98 2.83 -7.46
N ASN A 303 -10.86 2.13 -6.74
CA ASN A 303 -11.32 0.80 -7.11
C ASN A 303 -12.85 0.73 -7.16
N LYS A 304 -13.38 0.06 -8.17
CA LYS A 304 -14.80 -0.27 -8.29
C LYS A 304 -15.01 -1.75 -8.00
N ILE A 305 -15.88 -2.05 -7.03
CA ILE A 305 -16.19 -3.42 -6.63
C ILE A 305 -17.08 -4.10 -7.66
N VAL A 306 -16.63 -5.21 -8.22
CA VAL A 306 -17.37 -5.97 -9.23
C VAL A 306 -17.45 -7.45 -8.85
N LEU A 307 -18.52 -8.12 -9.31
CA LEU A 307 -18.62 -9.57 -9.13
C LEU A 307 -17.60 -10.26 -10.05
N GLU A 308 -16.82 -11.19 -9.51
CA GLU A 308 -15.98 -12.06 -10.32
C GLU A 308 -16.86 -12.96 -11.18
N ASN A 309 -16.67 -12.87 -12.49
CA ASN A 309 -17.33 -13.79 -13.42
C ASN A 309 -16.56 -15.12 -13.38
N GLY A 310 -17.20 -16.17 -12.87
CA GLY A 310 -16.67 -17.53 -12.80
C GLY A 310 -16.52 -18.21 -14.16
#